data_e823e569fa1621dc2a3d7aca938afa41
#
_entry.id   e823e569fa1621dc2a3d7aca938afa41
#
_cell.length_a   1.000
_cell.length_b   1.000
_cell.length_c   1.000
_cell.angle_alpha   90.00
_cell.angle_beta   90.00
_cell.angle_gamma   90.00
#
_symmetry.space_group_name_H-M   'P 1'
#
loop_
_entity.id
_entity.type
_entity.pdbx_description
1 polymer ?
#
loop_
_entity_poly.entity_id
_entity_poly.type
_entity_poly.pdbx_seq_one_letter_code
_entity_poly.pdbx_strand_id
1 'polypeptide(L)'
;MDRKTKIIATVGPSLSSESKIKKIIDTGANVLRINFSHGTLEDHENVISWARKSNKQVAIMQDIQGPKIRTGISSENTFLEKSKNVTLTNIETESNNDIIFINYENLLTDVNVDDRVFIDDGQIVLKVVEKEKDKLVALILIGGELRDNQGVAFPDSNLSVSAITEKDKEHLKFGSEHDVDFVAVSFVRNASDIDLVKEIIPKDVKVIAKIELKTALDNIDEILDVADGVMVARGDLGVQLPLEQVPFVQKQILDAANKRGKISITATEMLQSMKTSYRPTRAEVTDITNAILEGSDAVMLSAETSIGDNPNRVVEVMSIICKETDSRNDTSSLLSKEDSKEDSITTTLARAAVQVANEIDAISIIAFTKTESKKT
;
A
#
# COMPACT_ATOMS: atom_id res chain seq x y z
N MET A 1 3.04 10.84 -27.06
CA MET A 1 1.97 10.03 -26.45
C MET A 1 1.70 10.55 -25.05
N ASP A 2 0.44 10.60 -24.64
CA ASP A 2 0.10 10.89 -23.25
C ASP A 2 0.40 9.67 -22.38
N ARG A 3 0.81 9.93 -21.13
CA ARG A 3 1.13 8.91 -20.18
C ARG A 3 -0.11 8.07 -19.82
N LYS A 4 -0.01 6.73 -19.92
CA LYS A 4 -1.08 5.79 -19.54
C LYS A 4 -1.05 5.51 -18.03
N THR A 5 0.13 5.17 -17.48
CA THR A 5 0.36 4.90 -16.05
C THR A 5 0.05 6.12 -15.18
N LYS A 6 -0.75 5.97 -14.14
CA LYS A 6 -1.12 7.05 -13.21
C LYS A 6 -0.07 7.24 -12.13
N ILE A 7 0.05 8.47 -11.63
CA ILE A 7 0.94 8.81 -10.50
C ILE A 7 0.09 9.20 -9.31
N ILE A 8 0.31 8.49 -8.21
CA ILE A 8 -0.27 8.80 -6.90
C ILE A 8 0.80 9.54 -6.10
N ALA A 9 0.51 10.76 -5.65
CA ALA A 9 1.39 11.56 -4.82
C ALA A 9 0.83 11.68 -3.40
N THR A 10 1.61 11.26 -2.40
CA THR A 10 1.21 11.42 -1.00
C THR A 10 1.41 12.86 -0.55
N VAL A 11 0.36 13.44 0.02
CA VAL A 11 0.40 14.77 0.61
C VAL A 11 0.93 14.71 2.04
N GLY A 12 1.70 15.72 2.41
CA GLY A 12 2.28 15.87 3.74
C GLY A 12 2.93 17.26 3.90
N PRO A 13 3.80 17.45 4.89
CA PRO A 13 4.40 18.75 5.22
C PRO A 13 5.04 19.48 4.03
N SER A 14 5.63 18.77 3.06
CA SER A 14 6.21 19.39 1.86
C SER A 14 5.16 20.00 0.93
N LEU A 15 3.88 19.59 1.04
CA LEU A 15 2.75 20.03 0.22
C LEU A 15 1.67 20.78 1.04
N SER A 16 2.07 21.61 1.98
CA SER A 16 1.24 22.23 3.02
C SER A 16 0.53 23.54 2.58
N SER A 17 0.27 23.76 1.30
CA SER A 17 -0.45 24.96 0.82
C SER A 17 -1.15 24.72 -0.51
N GLU A 18 -2.20 25.52 -0.78
CA GLU A 18 -2.97 25.47 -2.02
C GLU A 18 -2.08 25.60 -3.26
N SER A 19 -1.11 26.51 -3.25
CA SER A 19 -0.20 26.73 -4.37
C SER A 19 0.69 25.50 -4.63
N LYS A 20 1.14 24.80 -3.59
CA LYS A 20 1.93 23.58 -3.71
C LYS A 20 1.08 22.41 -4.21
N ILE A 21 -0.15 22.26 -3.72
CA ILE A 21 -1.11 21.25 -4.20
C ILE A 21 -1.42 21.47 -5.68
N LYS A 22 -1.74 22.70 -6.08
CA LYS A 22 -1.95 23.04 -7.49
C LYS A 22 -0.73 22.69 -8.34
N LYS A 23 0.47 23.04 -7.87
CA LYS A 23 1.71 22.80 -8.61
C LYS A 23 1.99 21.31 -8.79
N ILE A 24 1.78 20.46 -7.77
CA ILE A 24 1.99 19.02 -7.88
C ILE A 24 1.03 18.37 -8.87
N ILE A 25 -0.25 18.81 -8.89
CA ILE A 25 -1.25 18.38 -9.86
C ILE A 25 -0.84 18.81 -11.28
N ASP A 26 -0.41 20.07 -11.46
CA ASP A 26 0.05 20.59 -12.74
C ASP A 26 1.28 19.88 -13.27
N THR A 27 2.16 19.41 -12.37
CA THR A 27 3.36 18.63 -12.71
C THR A 27 3.02 17.22 -13.20
N GLY A 28 1.85 16.67 -12.81
CA GLY A 28 1.38 15.39 -13.34
C GLY A 28 0.89 14.36 -12.33
N ALA A 29 0.66 14.73 -11.08
CA ALA A 29 -0.04 13.87 -10.15
C ALA A 29 -1.49 13.66 -10.62
N ASN A 30 -1.94 12.41 -10.65
CA ASN A 30 -3.30 12.03 -11.03
C ASN A 30 -4.19 11.75 -9.81
N VAL A 31 -3.57 11.31 -8.72
CA VAL A 31 -4.24 11.00 -7.45
C VAL A 31 -3.42 11.65 -6.33
N LEU A 32 -4.09 12.33 -5.43
CA LEU A 32 -3.51 12.78 -4.16
C LEU A 32 -3.90 11.78 -3.07
N ARG A 33 -2.89 11.12 -2.48
CA ARG A 33 -3.08 10.24 -1.33
C ARG A 33 -2.97 11.06 -0.06
N ILE A 34 -3.98 10.97 0.80
CA ILE A 34 -4.01 11.54 2.14
C ILE A 34 -3.88 10.39 3.13
N ASN A 35 -2.75 10.36 3.88
CA ASN A 35 -2.49 9.33 4.87
C ASN A 35 -3.10 9.72 6.22
N PHE A 36 -4.21 9.10 6.60
CA PHE A 36 -4.94 9.36 7.85
C PHE A 36 -4.22 8.84 9.11
N SER A 37 -3.03 8.25 8.96
CA SER A 37 -2.15 7.98 10.11
C SER A 37 -1.51 9.24 10.68
N HIS A 38 -1.51 10.36 9.95
CA HIS A 38 -0.84 11.61 10.29
C HIS A 38 -1.70 12.81 9.95
N GLY A 39 -1.44 13.94 10.62
CA GLY A 39 -2.20 15.17 10.41
C GLY A 39 -3.53 15.18 11.16
N THR A 40 -4.25 16.28 11.02
CA THR A 40 -5.58 16.50 11.60
C THR A 40 -6.66 16.43 10.52
N LEU A 41 -7.92 16.24 10.91
CA LEU A 41 -9.05 16.29 9.97
C LEU A 41 -9.13 17.64 9.24
N GLU A 42 -8.80 18.74 9.91
CA GLU A 42 -8.74 20.09 9.32
C GLU A 42 -7.64 20.16 8.22
N ASP A 43 -6.47 19.57 8.45
CA ASP A 43 -5.42 19.48 7.42
C ASP A 43 -5.92 18.71 6.19
N HIS A 44 -6.63 17.62 6.42
CA HIS A 44 -7.18 16.77 5.35
C HIS A 44 -8.27 17.50 4.56
N GLU A 45 -9.18 18.20 5.22
CA GLU A 45 -10.22 19.02 4.61
C GLU A 45 -9.59 20.12 3.73
N ASN A 46 -8.58 20.81 4.24
CA ASN A 46 -7.85 21.83 3.48
C ASN A 46 -7.26 21.25 2.19
N VAL A 47 -6.58 20.10 2.27
CA VAL A 47 -5.99 19.42 1.10
C VAL A 47 -7.06 19.08 0.07
N ILE A 48 -8.18 18.48 0.49
CA ILE A 48 -9.30 18.12 -0.39
C ILE A 48 -9.87 19.38 -1.05
N SER A 49 -10.13 20.43 -0.27
CA SER A 49 -10.62 21.71 -0.79
C SER A 49 -9.69 22.34 -1.83
N TRP A 50 -8.36 22.35 -1.59
CA TRP A 50 -7.38 22.86 -2.52
C TRP A 50 -7.31 22.03 -3.80
N ALA A 51 -7.41 20.71 -3.69
CA ALA A 51 -7.42 19.82 -4.84
C ALA A 51 -8.66 20.04 -5.71
N ARG A 52 -9.84 20.14 -5.11
CA ARG A 52 -11.11 20.38 -5.83
C ARG A 52 -11.19 21.76 -6.51
N LYS A 53 -10.44 22.76 -6.01
CA LYS A 53 -10.28 24.07 -6.65
C LYS A 53 -9.33 24.06 -7.84
N SER A 54 -8.60 22.97 -8.08
CA SER A 54 -7.70 22.86 -9.23
C SER A 54 -8.48 22.84 -10.53
N ASN A 55 -7.90 23.45 -11.58
CA ASN A 55 -8.47 23.41 -12.95
C ASN A 55 -8.34 22.05 -13.61
N LYS A 56 -7.49 21.17 -13.09
CA LYS A 56 -7.33 19.79 -13.57
C LYS A 56 -8.06 18.84 -12.63
N GLN A 57 -8.71 17.86 -13.22
CA GLN A 57 -9.29 16.76 -12.44
C GLN A 57 -8.18 15.94 -11.78
N VAL A 58 -8.27 15.79 -10.47
CA VAL A 58 -7.41 14.95 -9.66
C VAL A 58 -8.28 14.13 -8.72
N ALA A 59 -7.99 12.86 -8.57
CA ALA A 59 -8.68 12.01 -7.63
C ALA A 59 -8.05 12.11 -6.23
N ILE A 60 -8.88 11.88 -5.20
CA ILE A 60 -8.46 11.86 -3.80
C ILE A 60 -8.53 10.43 -3.28
N MET A 61 -7.42 9.95 -2.74
CA MET A 61 -7.34 8.65 -2.08
C MET A 61 -7.15 8.86 -0.59
N GLN A 62 -8.15 8.44 0.18
CA GLN A 62 -8.05 8.33 1.63
C GLN A 62 -7.36 7.01 1.98
N ASP A 63 -6.24 7.05 2.70
CA ASP A 63 -5.54 5.85 3.18
C ASP A 63 -5.72 5.75 4.68
N ILE A 64 -6.53 4.78 5.14
CA ILE A 64 -6.84 4.56 6.55
C ILE A 64 -5.76 3.76 7.25
N GLN A 65 -5.56 4.05 8.55
CA GLN A 65 -4.43 3.52 9.29
C GLN A 65 -4.52 2.01 9.56
N GLY A 66 -5.72 1.52 9.87
CA GLY A 66 -5.91 0.16 10.39
C GLY A 66 -5.32 -0.03 11.81
N PRO A 67 -5.31 -1.26 12.30
CA PRO A 67 -4.80 -1.60 13.63
C PRO A 67 -3.27 -1.54 13.63
N LYS A 68 -2.69 -0.46 14.13
CA LYS A 68 -1.24 -0.32 14.23
C LYS A 68 -0.75 -0.78 15.59
N ILE A 69 -0.12 -1.96 15.63
CA ILE A 69 0.50 -2.49 16.84
C ILE A 69 1.86 -1.83 17.03
N ARG A 70 2.15 -1.39 18.26
CA ARG A 70 3.37 -0.66 18.60
C ARG A 70 3.91 -1.07 19.96
N THR A 71 5.19 -0.80 20.20
CA THR A 71 5.75 -0.71 21.53
C THR A 71 5.23 0.52 22.25
N GLY A 72 5.38 0.60 23.57
CA GLY A 72 5.12 1.79 24.35
C GLY A 72 6.31 2.75 24.41
N ILE A 73 6.36 3.52 25.51
CA ILE A 73 7.50 4.37 25.87
C ILE A 73 8.63 3.46 26.34
N SER A 74 9.87 3.80 25.96
CA SER A 74 11.08 3.10 26.36
C SER A 74 11.90 3.97 27.30
N SER A 75 12.56 3.33 28.28
CA SER A 75 13.55 4.03 29.10
C SER A 75 14.73 4.50 28.28
N GLU A 76 15.38 5.57 28.73
CA GLU A 76 16.56 6.12 28.04
C GLU A 76 17.65 5.05 27.83
N ASN A 77 18.24 5.03 26.64
CA ASN A 77 19.30 4.11 26.25
C ASN A 77 18.94 2.61 26.30
N THR A 78 17.67 2.25 26.09
CA THR A 78 17.28 0.85 25.99
C THR A 78 17.89 0.22 24.73
N PHE A 79 18.76 -0.76 24.89
CA PHE A 79 19.42 -1.48 23.82
C PHE A 79 19.28 -2.99 23.99
N LEU A 80 18.60 -3.62 23.09
CA LEU A 80 18.35 -5.05 23.09
C LEU A 80 19.57 -5.80 22.56
N GLU A 81 20.20 -6.61 23.41
CA GLU A 81 21.42 -7.33 23.05
C GLU A 81 21.08 -8.72 22.46
N LYS A 82 21.69 -9.05 21.33
CA LYS A 82 21.56 -10.36 20.68
C LYS A 82 21.84 -11.51 21.65
N SER A 83 21.09 -12.58 21.52
CA SER A 83 21.18 -13.83 22.31
C SER A 83 20.77 -13.69 23.80
N LYS A 84 20.20 -12.55 24.19
CA LYS A 84 19.52 -12.41 25.49
C LYS A 84 18.02 -12.67 25.32
N ASN A 85 17.36 -13.00 26.41
CA ASN A 85 15.90 -13.09 26.49
C ASN A 85 15.32 -11.75 26.94
N VAL A 86 14.12 -11.44 26.44
CA VAL A 86 13.30 -10.31 26.84
C VAL A 86 11.85 -10.76 27.03
N THR A 87 11.16 -10.17 28.00
CA THR A 87 9.74 -10.42 28.26
C THR A 87 8.89 -9.51 27.36
N LEU A 88 7.88 -10.07 26.70
CA LEU A 88 6.85 -9.31 25.97
C LEU A 88 5.56 -9.34 26.79
N THR A 89 4.94 -8.18 26.97
CA THR A 89 3.70 -8.05 27.76
C THR A 89 2.72 -7.08 27.08
N ASN A 90 1.43 -7.31 27.29
CA ASN A 90 0.35 -6.38 26.94
C ASN A 90 -0.12 -5.52 28.13
N ILE A 91 0.52 -5.66 29.29
CA ILE A 91 0.28 -4.83 30.46
C ILE A 91 1.12 -3.56 30.31
N GLU A 92 0.47 -2.40 30.30
CA GLU A 92 1.13 -1.12 30.09
C GLU A 92 2.25 -0.87 31.12
N THR A 93 3.45 -0.72 30.63
CA THR A 93 4.66 -0.45 31.41
C THR A 93 5.69 0.25 30.54
N GLU A 94 6.66 0.91 31.17
CA GLU A 94 7.84 1.42 30.48
C GLU A 94 8.71 0.26 30.00
N SER A 95 9.01 0.23 28.71
CA SER A 95 9.88 -0.79 28.11
C SER A 95 11.35 -0.54 28.47
N ASN A 96 12.09 -1.64 28.66
CA ASN A 96 13.52 -1.60 28.96
C ASN A 96 14.21 -2.86 28.41
N ASN A 97 15.47 -3.11 28.80
CA ASN A 97 16.25 -4.25 28.31
C ASN A 97 15.67 -5.63 28.66
N ASP A 98 14.80 -5.72 29.68
CA ASP A 98 14.25 -6.97 30.21
C ASP A 98 12.78 -7.18 29.85
N ILE A 99 12.02 -6.10 29.58
CA ILE A 99 10.59 -6.12 29.30
C ILE A 99 10.21 -5.13 28.21
N ILE A 100 9.36 -5.56 27.27
CA ILE A 100 8.81 -4.74 26.20
C ILE A 100 7.28 -4.78 26.30
N PHE A 101 6.68 -3.62 26.47
CA PHE A 101 5.24 -3.46 26.35
C PHE A 101 4.85 -3.41 24.86
N ILE A 102 3.79 -4.13 24.51
CA ILE A 102 3.19 -4.14 23.17
C ILE A 102 1.70 -3.85 23.34
N ASN A 103 1.20 -2.81 22.67
CA ASN A 103 -0.17 -2.33 22.74
C ASN A 103 -1.17 -3.24 22.00
N TYR A 104 -1.09 -4.55 22.21
CA TYR A 104 -1.94 -5.53 21.57
C TYR A 104 -2.64 -6.39 22.63
N GLU A 105 -3.95 -6.22 22.79
CA GLU A 105 -4.74 -6.87 23.82
C GLU A 105 -4.64 -8.39 23.74
N ASN A 106 -4.73 -8.96 22.53
CA ASN A 106 -4.71 -10.40 22.28
C ASN A 106 -3.29 -10.98 22.10
N LEU A 107 -2.25 -10.25 22.52
CA LEU A 107 -0.84 -10.67 22.39
C LEU A 107 -0.64 -12.12 22.86
N LEU A 108 -1.15 -12.43 24.05
CA LEU A 108 -0.99 -13.75 24.70
C LEU A 108 -1.86 -14.83 24.07
N THR A 109 -2.91 -14.47 23.35
CA THR A 109 -3.80 -15.44 22.68
C THR A 109 -3.27 -15.83 21.32
N ASP A 110 -2.87 -14.85 20.52
CA ASP A 110 -2.60 -15.00 19.10
C ASP A 110 -1.16 -15.37 18.80
N VAL A 111 -0.22 -14.97 19.67
CA VAL A 111 1.22 -15.23 19.46
C VAL A 111 1.63 -16.52 20.19
N ASN A 112 2.38 -17.39 19.52
CA ASN A 112 2.76 -18.70 20.00
C ASN A 112 4.28 -18.86 20.09
N VAL A 113 4.72 -19.93 20.75
CA VAL A 113 6.12 -20.34 20.77
C VAL A 113 6.57 -20.62 19.33
N ASP A 114 7.79 -20.24 19.00
CA ASP A 114 8.44 -20.24 17.70
C ASP A 114 8.05 -19.09 16.76
N ASP A 115 7.00 -18.29 17.04
CA ASP A 115 6.66 -17.13 16.25
C ASP A 115 7.73 -16.04 16.39
N ARG A 116 7.99 -15.32 15.30
CA ARG A 116 8.88 -14.17 15.26
C ARG A 116 8.11 -12.89 15.53
N VAL A 117 8.78 -11.96 16.19
CA VAL A 117 8.28 -10.60 16.44
C VAL A 117 9.29 -9.62 15.87
N PHE A 118 8.84 -8.78 14.96
CA PHE A 118 9.64 -7.75 14.32
C PHE A 118 9.27 -6.39 14.89
N ILE A 119 10.29 -5.62 15.26
CA ILE A 119 10.14 -4.25 15.76
C ILE A 119 10.93 -3.33 14.83
N ASP A 120 10.40 -2.12 14.58
CA ASP A 120 11.00 -1.10 13.72
C ASP A 120 11.31 -1.65 12.31
N ASP A 121 10.26 -2.14 11.64
CA ASP A 121 10.35 -2.72 10.28
C ASP A 121 11.41 -3.84 10.15
N GLY A 122 11.59 -4.62 11.22
CA GLY A 122 12.52 -5.74 11.26
C GLY A 122 13.97 -5.36 11.60
N GLN A 123 14.25 -4.14 12.03
CA GLN A 123 15.56 -3.75 12.58
C GLN A 123 15.88 -4.55 13.83
N ILE A 124 14.88 -4.86 14.65
CA ILE A 124 14.97 -5.75 15.80
C ILE A 124 14.12 -6.98 15.52
N VAL A 125 14.71 -8.17 15.72
CA VAL A 125 14.04 -9.45 15.49
C VAL A 125 14.09 -10.29 16.75
N LEU A 126 12.92 -10.67 17.22
CA LEU A 126 12.75 -11.55 18.38
C LEU A 126 12.12 -12.86 17.93
N LYS A 127 12.34 -13.95 18.68
CA LYS A 127 11.65 -15.23 18.53
C LYS A 127 11.07 -15.65 19.86
N VAL A 128 9.78 -15.91 19.93
CA VAL A 128 9.14 -16.41 21.16
C VAL A 128 9.67 -17.80 21.48
N VAL A 129 10.20 -17.99 22.67
CA VAL A 129 10.77 -19.26 23.16
C VAL A 129 9.97 -19.89 24.27
N GLU A 130 9.16 -19.08 24.99
CA GLU A 130 8.31 -19.57 26.06
C GLU A 130 7.04 -18.71 26.16
N LYS A 131 5.92 -19.36 26.46
CA LYS A 131 4.62 -18.68 26.65
C LYS A 131 4.11 -19.03 28.04
N GLU A 132 4.02 -18.02 28.89
CA GLU A 132 3.46 -18.13 30.23
C GLU A 132 2.02 -17.60 30.24
N LYS A 133 1.38 -17.63 31.40
CA LYS A 133 -0.03 -17.21 31.52
C LYS A 133 -0.25 -15.72 31.23
N ASP A 134 0.71 -14.88 31.59
CA ASP A 134 0.62 -13.42 31.61
C ASP A 134 1.74 -12.70 30.81
N LYS A 135 2.62 -13.48 30.16
CA LYS A 135 3.73 -12.93 29.37
C LYS A 135 4.27 -13.92 28.36
N LEU A 136 5.01 -13.42 27.38
CA LEU A 136 5.83 -14.21 26.46
C LEU A 136 7.30 -13.95 26.77
N VAL A 137 8.14 -14.99 26.67
CA VAL A 137 9.60 -14.83 26.72
C VAL A 137 10.12 -14.98 25.29
N ALA A 138 10.87 -14.02 24.82
CA ALA A 138 11.42 -14.01 23.47
C ALA A 138 12.94 -13.90 23.49
N LEU A 139 13.59 -14.69 22.63
CA LEU A 139 15.03 -14.62 22.37
C LEU A 139 15.30 -13.53 21.34
N ILE A 140 16.25 -12.64 21.61
CA ILE A 140 16.68 -11.59 20.70
C ILE A 140 17.60 -12.19 19.66
N LEU A 141 17.10 -12.29 18.41
CA LEU A 141 17.87 -12.79 17.26
C LEU A 141 18.71 -11.69 16.63
N ILE A 142 18.11 -10.50 16.45
CA ILE A 142 18.78 -9.28 15.98
C ILE A 142 18.44 -8.20 17.01
N GLY A 143 19.47 -7.65 17.64
CA GLY A 143 19.35 -6.59 18.64
C GLY A 143 19.45 -5.19 18.02
N GLY A 144 19.11 -4.19 18.83
CA GLY A 144 19.16 -2.80 18.42
C GLY A 144 18.64 -1.86 19.51
N GLU A 145 18.65 -0.57 19.22
CA GLU A 145 18.08 0.46 20.08
C GLU A 145 16.55 0.41 20.05
N LEU A 146 15.92 0.23 21.21
CA LEU A 146 14.47 0.30 21.35
C LEU A 146 14.06 1.75 21.67
N ARG A 147 13.31 2.36 20.74
CA ARG A 147 12.79 3.72 20.86
C ARG A 147 11.28 3.69 21.15
N ASP A 148 10.74 4.86 21.48
CA ASP A 148 9.31 5.02 21.75
C ASP A 148 8.43 4.69 20.55
N ASN A 149 7.32 4.00 20.82
CA ASN A 149 6.21 3.79 19.88
C ASN A 149 6.62 3.18 18.52
N GLN A 150 7.63 2.32 18.48
CA GLN A 150 8.04 1.61 17.27
C GLN A 150 6.98 0.61 16.83
N GLY A 151 6.81 0.44 15.51
CA GLY A 151 5.90 -0.53 14.93
C GLY A 151 6.29 -1.97 15.29
N VAL A 152 5.30 -2.81 15.54
CA VAL A 152 5.50 -4.25 15.82
C VAL A 152 4.73 -5.07 14.79
N ALA A 153 5.39 -6.06 14.20
CA ALA A 153 4.79 -7.01 13.27
C ALA A 153 4.99 -8.46 13.74
N PHE A 154 4.02 -9.30 13.44
CA PHE A 154 3.99 -10.72 13.79
C PHE A 154 3.79 -11.55 12.51
N PRO A 155 4.85 -11.80 11.74
CA PRO A 155 4.73 -12.42 10.40
C PRO A 155 4.24 -13.87 10.43
N ASP A 156 4.41 -14.56 11.56
CA ASP A 156 4.08 -15.97 11.71
C ASP A 156 2.74 -16.18 12.47
N SER A 157 2.16 -15.11 13.05
CA SER A 157 0.94 -15.18 13.89
C SER A 157 -0.30 -14.72 13.11
N ASN A 158 -1.43 -15.37 13.38
CA ASN A 158 -2.72 -14.94 12.86
C ASN A 158 -3.42 -14.06 13.89
N LEU A 159 -3.36 -12.75 13.69
CA LEU A 159 -3.89 -11.77 14.64
C LEU A 159 -5.41 -11.64 14.55
N SER A 160 -6.10 -11.65 15.68
CA SER A 160 -7.57 -11.52 15.79
C SER A 160 -8.06 -10.07 15.84
N VAL A 161 -7.15 -9.06 15.76
CA VAL A 161 -7.53 -7.66 15.75
C VAL A 161 -8.38 -7.31 14.53
N SER A 162 -9.40 -6.45 14.72
CA SER A 162 -10.19 -5.96 13.57
C SER A 162 -9.32 -5.16 12.61
N ALA A 163 -9.47 -5.36 11.29
CA ALA A 163 -8.79 -4.55 10.28
C ALA A 163 -9.24 -3.09 10.32
N ILE A 164 -10.45 -2.81 10.81
CA ILE A 164 -11.05 -1.48 10.90
C ILE A 164 -11.24 -1.12 12.38
N THR A 165 -10.54 -0.09 12.82
CA THR A 165 -10.68 0.47 14.17
C THR A 165 -11.85 1.44 14.26
N GLU A 166 -12.30 1.81 15.49
CA GLU A 166 -13.33 2.85 15.65
C GLU A 166 -12.88 4.20 15.05
N LYS A 167 -11.59 4.53 15.19
CA LYS A 167 -11.00 5.72 14.57
C LYS A 167 -11.07 5.66 13.04
N ASP A 168 -10.83 4.50 12.44
CA ASP A 168 -10.97 4.33 11.00
C ASP A 168 -12.43 4.52 10.54
N LYS A 169 -13.42 4.10 11.35
CA LYS A 169 -14.84 4.35 11.05
C LYS A 169 -15.17 5.84 11.04
N GLU A 170 -14.61 6.61 11.98
CA GLU A 170 -14.74 8.08 12.00
C GLU A 170 -14.10 8.71 10.76
N HIS A 171 -12.91 8.24 10.40
CA HIS A 171 -12.19 8.69 9.20
C HIS A 171 -12.95 8.35 7.91
N LEU A 172 -13.55 7.16 7.81
CA LEU A 172 -14.35 6.75 6.64
C LEU A 172 -15.59 7.62 6.47
N LYS A 173 -16.27 7.99 7.58
CA LYS A 173 -17.39 8.94 7.55
C LYS A 173 -16.93 10.30 7.05
N PHE A 174 -15.81 10.81 7.59
CA PHE A 174 -15.22 12.07 7.13
C PHE A 174 -14.93 12.03 5.62
N GLY A 175 -14.30 10.97 5.12
CA GLY A 175 -14.02 10.80 3.68
C GLY A 175 -15.30 10.82 2.83
N SER A 176 -16.36 10.16 3.32
CA SER A 176 -17.68 10.13 2.66
C SER A 176 -18.34 11.52 2.60
N GLU A 177 -18.18 12.35 3.63
CA GLU A 177 -18.71 13.72 3.69
C GLU A 177 -17.92 14.69 2.80
N HIS A 178 -16.67 14.34 2.42
CA HIS A 178 -15.77 15.19 1.64
C HIS A 178 -15.51 14.66 0.22
N ASP A 179 -16.36 13.79 -0.30
CA ASP A 179 -16.32 13.28 -1.67
C ASP A 179 -14.94 12.72 -2.09
N VAL A 180 -14.34 11.84 -1.28
CA VAL A 180 -13.13 11.11 -1.69
C VAL A 180 -13.47 10.09 -2.76
N ASP A 181 -12.55 9.86 -3.70
CA ASP A 181 -12.77 8.96 -4.83
C ASP A 181 -12.37 7.52 -4.50
N PHE A 182 -11.36 7.36 -3.64
CA PHE A 182 -10.80 6.07 -3.25
C PHE A 182 -10.60 5.98 -1.75
N VAL A 183 -10.79 4.77 -1.22
CA VAL A 183 -10.35 4.39 0.13
C VAL A 183 -9.35 3.26 0.00
N ALA A 184 -8.12 3.47 0.48
CA ALA A 184 -7.11 2.44 0.62
C ALA A 184 -7.16 1.88 2.06
N VAL A 185 -7.34 0.56 2.16
CA VAL A 185 -7.54 -0.16 3.42
C VAL A 185 -6.26 -0.88 3.81
N SER A 186 -5.67 -0.50 4.95
CA SER A 186 -4.45 -1.11 5.47
C SER A 186 -4.74 -2.45 6.16
N PHE A 187 -3.75 -3.33 6.15
CA PHE A 187 -3.74 -4.62 6.84
C PHE A 187 -4.94 -5.54 6.52
N VAL A 188 -5.40 -5.50 5.27
CA VAL A 188 -6.45 -6.41 4.77
C VAL A 188 -5.96 -7.86 4.88
N ARG A 189 -6.83 -8.76 5.34
CA ARG A 189 -6.54 -10.22 5.49
C ARG A 189 -7.42 -11.07 4.60
N ASN A 190 -8.68 -10.64 4.38
CA ASN A 190 -9.72 -11.40 3.67
C ASN A 190 -10.81 -10.48 3.11
N ALA A 191 -11.77 -11.07 2.39
CA ALA A 191 -12.89 -10.35 1.79
C ALA A 191 -13.75 -9.58 2.80
N SER A 192 -13.98 -10.13 4.01
CA SER A 192 -14.82 -9.49 5.00
C SER A 192 -14.26 -8.16 5.53
N ASP A 193 -12.94 -7.97 5.54
CA ASP A 193 -12.33 -6.69 5.91
C ASP A 193 -12.71 -5.58 4.90
N ILE A 194 -12.84 -5.92 3.62
CA ILE A 194 -13.30 -5.00 2.56
C ILE A 194 -14.79 -4.72 2.66
N ASP A 195 -15.60 -5.77 2.92
CA ASP A 195 -17.06 -5.64 3.04
C ASP A 195 -17.43 -4.71 4.20
N LEU A 196 -16.73 -4.79 5.34
CA LEU A 196 -16.91 -3.87 6.47
C LEU A 196 -16.70 -2.39 6.07
N VAL A 197 -15.72 -2.10 5.21
CA VAL A 197 -15.52 -0.73 4.70
C VAL A 197 -16.65 -0.32 3.77
N LYS A 198 -17.06 -1.21 2.87
CA LYS A 198 -18.14 -0.95 1.89
C LYS A 198 -19.50 -0.73 2.54
N GLU A 199 -19.75 -1.23 3.76
CA GLU A 199 -20.94 -0.93 4.54
C GLU A 199 -20.99 0.52 5.06
N ILE A 200 -19.82 1.17 5.20
CA ILE A 200 -19.71 2.52 5.80
C ILE A 200 -19.67 3.62 4.73
N ILE A 201 -19.05 3.35 3.58
CA ILE A 201 -18.80 4.35 2.54
C ILE A 201 -19.87 4.34 1.44
N PRO A 202 -20.02 5.44 0.67
CA PRO A 202 -20.88 5.47 -0.52
C PRO A 202 -20.45 4.44 -1.59
N LYS A 203 -21.44 3.91 -2.35
CA LYS A 203 -21.20 2.85 -3.34
C LYS A 203 -20.32 3.25 -4.54
N ASP A 204 -20.20 4.52 -4.81
CA ASP A 204 -19.38 5.09 -5.89
C ASP A 204 -17.92 5.27 -5.50
N VAL A 205 -17.61 5.29 -4.19
CA VAL A 205 -16.24 5.31 -3.68
C VAL A 205 -15.58 3.95 -3.89
N LYS A 206 -14.41 3.93 -4.50
CA LYS A 206 -13.67 2.70 -4.84
C LYS A 206 -12.77 2.25 -3.69
N VAL A 207 -12.79 0.96 -3.38
CA VAL A 207 -11.99 0.37 -2.30
C VAL A 207 -10.74 -0.32 -2.87
N ILE A 208 -9.57 0.12 -2.40
CA ILE A 208 -8.27 -0.45 -2.74
C ILE A 208 -7.76 -1.24 -1.54
N ALA A 209 -7.61 -2.55 -1.69
CA ALA A 209 -7.02 -3.41 -0.66
C ALA A 209 -5.50 -3.28 -0.66
N LYS A 210 -4.90 -2.90 0.46
CA LYS A 210 -3.45 -2.88 0.61
C LYS A 210 -2.97 -4.27 1.01
N ILE A 211 -2.16 -4.87 0.15
CA ILE A 211 -1.58 -6.19 0.38
C ILE A 211 -0.26 -6.00 1.12
N GLU A 212 -0.33 -6.14 2.43
CA GLU A 212 0.74 -5.88 3.40
C GLU A 212 1.08 -7.13 4.22
N LEU A 213 0.18 -8.11 4.26
CA LEU A 213 0.26 -9.28 5.10
C LEU A 213 0.36 -10.56 4.27
N LYS A 214 1.07 -11.57 4.79
CA LYS A 214 1.12 -12.90 4.19
C LYS A 214 -0.27 -13.53 4.07
N THR A 215 -1.13 -13.35 5.06
CA THR A 215 -2.52 -13.85 5.03
C THR A 215 -3.34 -13.24 3.89
N ALA A 216 -3.06 -12.00 3.49
CA ALA A 216 -3.71 -11.41 2.33
C ALA A 216 -3.31 -12.09 1.01
N LEU A 217 -2.09 -12.62 0.92
CA LEU A 217 -1.64 -13.38 -0.26
C LEU A 217 -2.36 -14.72 -0.37
N ASP A 218 -2.54 -15.40 0.75
CA ASP A 218 -3.25 -16.68 0.80
C ASP A 218 -4.74 -16.50 0.40
N ASN A 219 -5.32 -15.32 0.65
CA ASN A 219 -6.70 -14.95 0.40
C ASN A 219 -6.86 -13.96 -0.77
N ILE A 220 -5.85 -13.82 -1.64
CA ILE A 220 -5.83 -12.77 -2.68
C ILE A 220 -7.03 -12.86 -3.64
N ASP A 221 -7.48 -14.06 -3.95
CA ASP A 221 -8.59 -14.28 -4.88
C ASP A 221 -9.92 -13.75 -4.32
N GLU A 222 -10.26 -14.08 -3.08
CA GLU A 222 -11.48 -13.59 -2.43
C GLU A 222 -11.43 -12.07 -2.16
N ILE A 223 -10.26 -11.52 -1.84
CA ILE A 223 -10.07 -10.07 -1.69
C ILE A 223 -10.34 -9.37 -3.03
N LEU A 224 -9.78 -9.88 -4.13
CA LEU A 224 -9.96 -9.32 -5.46
C LEU A 224 -11.42 -9.44 -5.97
N ASP A 225 -12.17 -10.43 -5.52
CA ASP A 225 -13.57 -10.57 -5.90
C ASP A 225 -14.43 -9.43 -5.35
N VAL A 226 -14.10 -8.92 -4.18
CA VAL A 226 -14.85 -7.84 -3.52
C VAL A 226 -14.19 -6.46 -3.65
N ALA A 227 -12.87 -6.33 -3.66
CA ALA A 227 -12.19 -5.05 -3.81
C ALA A 227 -12.31 -4.47 -5.22
N ASP A 228 -12.20 -3.14 -5.38
CA ASP A 228 -12.16 -2.47 -6.69
C ASP A 228 -10.73 -2.43 -7.26
N GLY A 229 -9.74 -2.63 -6.41
CA GLY A 229 -8.33 -2.72 -6.77
C GLY A 229 -7.45 -3.15 -5.61
N VAL A 230 -6.17 -3.31 -5.90
CA VAL A 230 -5.14 -3.67 -4.91
C VAL A 230 -3.94 -2.73 -4.97
N MET A 231 -3.28 -2.59 -3.82
CA MET A 231 -2.02 -1.89 -3.69
C MET A 231 -0.97 -2.84 -3.12
N VAL A 232 0.09 -3.07 -3.87
CA VAL A 232 1.27 -3.80 -3.39
C VAL A 232 2.08 -2.85 -2.53
N ALA A 233 1.95 -2.94 -1.22
CA ALA A 233 2.65 -2.11 -0.24
C ALA A 233 3.97 -2.79 0.15
N ARG A 234 5.01 -2.62 -0.69
CA ARG A 234 6.26 -3.40 -0.64
C ARG A 234 7.03 -3.24 0.66
N GLY A 235 6.95 -2.06 1.29
CA GLY A 235 7.60 -1.81 2.58
C GLY A 235 7.08 -2.75 3.66
N ASP A 236 5.77 -2.72 3.91
CA ASP A 236 5.13 -3.57 4.92
C ASP A 236 5.21 -5.06 4.55
N LEU A 237 5.01 -5.38 3.26
CA LEU A 237 5.12 -6.75 2.77
C LEU A 237 6.53 -7.32 2.93
N GLY A 238 7.58 -6.49 2.76
CA GLY A 238 8.98 -6.86 2.97
C GLY A 238 9.35 -7.12 4.44
N VAL A 239 8.52 -6.66 5.38
CA VAL A 239 8.63 -7.04 6.80
C VAL A 239 8.01 -8.43 7.04
N GLN A 240 6.98 -8.79 6.28
CA GLN A 240 6.26 -10.07 6.42
C GLN A 240 6.94 -11.23 5.70
N LEU A 241 7.64 -10.95 4.61
CA LEU A 241 8.25 -11.94 3.73
C LEU A 241 9.76 -11.74 3.61
N PRO A 242 10.53 -12.80 3.27
CA PRO A 242 11.90 -12.63 2.82
C PRO A 242 11.98 -11.66 1.63
N LEU A 243 12.91 -10.71 1.69
CA LEU A 243 13.01 -9.62 0.70
C LEU A 243 13.13 -10.13 -0.74
N GLU A 244 13.83 -11.24 -0.95
CA GLU A 244 13.99 -11.89 -2.25
C GLU A 244 12.69 -12.45 -2.84
N GLN A 245 11.63 -12.61 -2.04
CA GLN A 245 10.32 -13.06 -2.50
C GLN A 245 9.43 -11.90 -2.95
N VAL A 246 9.66 -10.69 -2.45
CA VAL A 246 8.80 -9.52 -2.71
C VAL A 246 8.59 -9.26 -4.21
N PRO A 247 9.61 -9.31 -5.09
CA PRO A 247 9.39 -9.09 -6.53
C PRO A 247 8.48 -10.13 -7.19
N PHE A 248 8.58 -11.40 -6.78
CA PHE A 248 7.74 -12.49 -7.32
C PHE A 248 6.29 -12.34 -6.84
N VAL A 249 6.11 -11.99 -5.56
CA VAL A 249 4.80 -11.75 -4.96
C VAL A 249 4.14 -10.51 -5.59
N GLN A 250 4.88 -9.42 -5.81
CA GLN A 250 4.39 -8.25 -6.55
C GLN A 250 3.80 -8.68 -7.90
N LYS A 251 4.57 -9.42 -8.69
CA LYS A 251 4.12 -9.89 -9.99
C LYS A 251 2.88 -10.78 -9.89
N GLN A 252 2.82 -11.68 -8.91
CA GLN A 252 1.65 -12.55 -8.68
C GLN A 252 0.39 -11.72 -8.39
N ILE A 253 0.49 -10.70 -7.52
CA ILE A 253 -0.63 -9.81 -7.17
C ILE A 253 -1.09 -9.01 -8.41
N LEU A 254 -0.14 -8.42 -9.15
CA LEU A 254 -0.45 -7.65 -10.36
C LEU A 254 -1.13 -8.53 -11.43
N ASP A 255 -0.60 -9.72 -11.69
CA ASP A 255 -1.20 -10.69 -12.62
C ASP A 255 -2.63 -11.09 -12.19
N ALA A 256 -2.86 -11.32 -10.89
CA ALA A 256 -4.18 -11.68 -10.36
C ALA A 256 -5.20 -10.54 -10.49
N ALA A 257 -4.76 -9.29 -10.21
CA ALA A 257 -5.59 -8.10 -10.36
C ALA A 257 -5.94 -7.83 -11.83
N ASN A 258 -4.96 -7.87 -12.72
CA ASN A 258 -5.14 -7.62 -14.15
C ASN A 258 -6.06 -8.66 -14.81
N LYS A 259 -5.93 -9.94 -14.45
CA LYS A 259 -6.85 -11.00 -14.93
C LYS A 259 -8.31 -10.74 -14.58
N ARG A 260 -8.57 -9.98 -13.52
CA ARG A 260 -9.93 -9.62 -13.04
C ARG A 260 -10.37 -8.22 -13.45
N GLY A 261 -9.54 -7.48 -14.21
CA GLY A 261 -9.80 -6.08 -14.56
C GLY A 261 -9.86 -5.16 -13.34
N LYS A 262 -9.09 -5.45 -12.28
CA LYS A 262 -9.04 -4.66 -11.07
C LYS A 262 -7.87 -3.69 -11.12
N ILE A 263 -8.06 -2.51 -10.50
CA ILE A 263 -7.00 -1.50 -10.38
C ILE A 263 -5.80 -2.08 -9.65
N SER A 264 -4.61 -1.90 -10.21
CA SER A 264 -3.35 -2.35 -9.64
C SER A 264 -2.40 -1.19 -9.37
N ILE A 265 -1.89 -1.11 -8.14
CA ILE A 265 -1.01 -0.03 -7.69
C ILE A 265 0.25 -0.63 -7.11
N THR A 266 1.43 -0.19 -7.59
CA THR A 266 2.71 -0.50 -6.94
C THR A 266 3.15 0.69 -6.08
N ALA A 267 3.42 0.40 -4.80
CA ALA A 267 3.65 1.41 -3.78
C ALA A 267 4.95 1.17 -3.00
N THR A 268 5.43 2.23 -2.37
CA THR A 268 6.62 2.31 -1.51
C THR A 268 7.96 2.12 -2.22
N GLU A 269 8.97 2.84 -1.77
CA GLU A 269 10.37 2.76 -2.24
C GLU A 269 10.56 2.92 -3.75
N MET A 270 9.72 3.74 -4.41
CA MET A 270 9.79 3.95 -5.86
C MET A 270 10.94 4.89 -6.25
N LEU A 271 11.01 6.07 -5.63
CA LEU A 271 12.07 7.08 -5.81
C LEU A 271 12.60 7.52 -4.45
N GLN A 272 12.81 6.59 -3.54
CA GLN A 272 13.16 6.83 -2.13
C GLN A 272 14.40 7.72 -1.98
N SER A 273 15.41 7.55 -2.84
CA SER A 273 16.61 8.39 -2.84
C SER A 273 16.29 9.86 -3.11
N MET A 274 15.23 10.14 -3.86
CA MET A 274 14.80 11.49 -4.21
C MET A 274 14.08 12.22 -3.07
N LYS A 275 13.92 11.60 -1.91
CA LYS A 275 13.53 12.32 -0.68
C LYS A 275 14.48 13.49 -0.40
N THR A 276 15.78 13.29 -0.63
CA THR A 276 16.84 14.30 -0.46
C THR A 276 17.66 14.55 -1.73
N SER A 277 17.76 13.57 -2.63
CA SER A 277 18.51 13.68 -3.87
C SER A 277 17.67 14.33 -4.99
N TYR A 278 18.32 15.07 -5.87
CA TYR A 278 17.68 15.66 -7.06
C TYR A 278 17.50 14.67 -8.22
N ARG A 279 18.20 13.53 -8.16
CA ARG A 279 18.16 12.47 -9.19
C ARG A 279 17.94 11.11 -8.55
N PRO A 280 17.18 10.21 -9.21
CA PRO A 280 17.02 8.84 -8.75
C PRO A 280 18.30 8.03 -8.98
N THR A 281 18.37 6.88 -8.33
CA THR A 281 19.32 5.83 -8.67
C THR A 281 18.89 5.07 -9.92
N ARG A 282 19.83 4.37 -10.56
CA ARG A 282 19.50 3.50 -11.72
C ARG A 282 18.59 2.32 -11.30
N ALA A 283 18.76 1.82 -10.09
CA ALA A 283 17.94 0.72 -9.56
C ALA A 283 16.47 1.15 -9.44
N GLU A 284 16.20 2.34 -8.90
CA GLU A 284 14.84 2.89 -8.79
C GLU A 284 14.18 3.08 -10.17
N VAL A 285 14.91 3.59 -11.16
CA VAL A 285 14.38 3.72 -12.53
C VAL A 285 14.02 2.36 -13.11
N THR A 286 14.88 1.34 -12.89
CA THR A 286 14.62 -0.02 -13.36
C THR A 286 13.42 -0.64 -12.65
N ASP A 287 13.30 -0.44 -11.36
CA ASP A 287 12.20 -0.94 -10.53
C ASP A 287 10.84 -0.38 -11.00
N ILE A 288 10.74 0.94 -11.17
CA ILE A 288 9.54 1.59 -11.70
C ILE A 288 9.19 1.05 -13.09
N THR A 289 10.19 0.95 -13.97
CA THR A 289 9.98 0.41 -15.32
C THR A 289 9.42 -1.01 -15.25
N ASN A 290 9.98 -1.88 -14.40
CA ASN A 290 9.51 -3.25 -14.24
C ASN A 290 8.09 -3.30 -13.68
N ALA A 291 7.76 -2.51 -12.65
CA ALA A 291 6.42 -2.44 -12.10
C ALA A 291 5.36 -2.09 -13.17
N ILE A 292 5.68 -1.15 -14.06
CA ILE A 292 4.80 -0.77 -15.17
C ILE A 292 4.69 -1.89 -16.21
N LEU A 293 5.81 -2.51 -16.59
CA LEU A 293 5.84 -3.63 -17.54
C LEU A 293 5.13 -4.88 -17.00
N GLU A 294 5.10 -5.06 -15.69
CA GLU A 294 4.34 -6.10 -15.00
C GLU A 294 2.84 -5.82 -14.93
N GLY A 295 2.40 -4.62 -15.36
CA GLY A 295 1.00 -4.26 -15.52
C GLY A 295 0.41 -3.40 -14.40
N SER A 296 1.23 -2.62 -13.68
CA SER A 296 0.70 -1.63 -12.72
C SER A 296 -0.05 -0.51 -13.45
N ASP A 297 -1.31 -0.24 -13.08
CA ASP A 297 -2.09 0.90 -13.57
C ASP A 297 -1.58 2.23 -12.98
N ALA A 298 -1.07 2.18 -11.74
CA ALA A 298 -0.54 3.34 -11.05
C ALA A 298 0.71 3.00 -10.22
N VAL A 299 1.56 4.01 -10.07
CA VAL A 299 2.73 3.98 -9.18
C VAL A 299 2.59 5.07 -8.12
N MET A 300 2.96 4.76 -6.87
CA MET A 300 2.75 5.66 -5.74
C MET A 300 4.06 6.19 -5.18
N LEU A 301 4.09 7.50 -4.96
CA LEU A 301 5.12 8.23 -4.24
C LEU A 301 4.65 8.47 -2.80
N SER A 302 5.46 8.13 -1.82
CA SER A 302 5.18 8.20 -0.38
C SER A 302 5.93 9.36 0.30
N ALA A 303 7.03 9.05 0.98
CA ALA A 303 7.88 10.04 1.65
C ALA A 303 8.50 11.03 0.68
N GLU A 304 8.73 10.62 -0.56
CA GLU A 304 9.34 11.42 -1.61
C GLU A 304 8.55 12.71 -1.91
N THR A 305 7.23 12.66 -1.78
CA THR A 305 6.36 13.83 -1.99
C THR A 305 5.83 14.42 -0.71
N SER A 306 5.65 13.60 0.36
CA SER A 306 5.05 14.09 1.60
C SER A 306 6.02 14.88 2.48
N ILE A 307 7.28 14.48 2.55
CA ILE A 307 8.35 15.08 3.37
C ILE A 307 9.65 15.34 2.60
N GLY A 308 9.71 14.99 1.31
CA GLY A 308 10.89 15.19 0.47
C GLY A 308 11.15 16.67 0.18
N ASP A 309 12.43 16.98 -0.11
CA ASP A 309 12.89 18.36 -0.37
C ASP A 309 12.31 18.94 -1.67
N ASN A 310 12.07 18.11 -2.68
CA ASN A 310 11.70 18.54 -4.04
C ASN A 310 10.52 17.75 -4.62
N PRO A 311 9.31 17.79 -4.03
CA PRO A 311 8.18 16.92 -4.42
C PRO A 311 7.77 17.06 -5.89
N ASN A 312 7.81 18.28 -6.45
CA ASN A 312 7.48 18.48 -7.87
C ASN A 312 8.50 17.81 -8.79
N ARG A 313 9.81 17.89 -8.46
CA ARG A 313 10.84 17.21 -9.24
C ARG A 313 10.69 15.70 -9.22
N VAL A 314 10.28 15.14 -8.09
CA VAL A 314 9.98 13.70 -7.95
C VAL A 314 8.86 13.29 -8.91
N VAL A 315 7.73 14.00 -8.91
CA VAL A 315 6.61 13.73 -9.84
C VAL A 315 7.01 13.93 -11.30
N GLU A 316 7.82 14.94 -11.61
CA GLU A 316 8.34 15.16 -12.97
C GLU A 316 9.19 13.97 -13.43
N VAL A 317 10.14 13.50 -12.61
CA VAL A 317 10.98 12.35 -12.92
C VAL A 317 10.13 11.08 -13.09
N MET A 318 9.20 10.82 -12.16
CA MET A 318 8.25 9.71 -12.29
C MET A 318 7.47 9.78 -13.60
N SER A 319 7.00 10.98 -13.97
CA SER A 319 6.25 11.19 -15.23
C SER A 319 7.10 10.88 -16.47
N ILE A 320 8.39 11.22 -16.45
CA ILE A 320 9.31 10.91 -17.55
C ILE A 320 9.51 9.40 -17.67
N ILE A 321 9.76 8.70 -16.55
CA ILE A 321 9.95 7.25 -16.54
C ILE A 321 8.69 6.54 -17.04
N CYS A 322 7.51 6.92 -16.52
CA CYS A 322 6.23 6.35 -16.95
C CYS A 322 6.00 6.54 -18.45
N LYS A 323 6.19 7.76 -18.98
CA LYS A 323 6.01 8.05 -20.42
C LYS A 323 6.93 7.21 -21.30
N GLU A 324 8.20 7.12 -20.93
CA GLU A 324 9.18 6.33 -21.67
C GLU A 324 8.83 4.85 -21.66
N THR A 325 8.41 4.32 -20.50
CA THR A 325 8.00 2.92 -20.37
C THR A 325 6.71 2.66 -21.15
N ASP A 326 5.69 3.49 -20.97
CA ASP A 326 4.40 3.37 -21.67
C ASP A 326 4.58 3.39 -23.20
N SER A 327 5.53 4.18 -23.71
CA SER A 327 5.80 4.28 -25.15
C SER A 327 6.47 3.04 -25.75
N ARG A 328 7.15 2.26 -24.92
CA ARG A 328 7.86 1.01 -25.30
C ARG A 328 7.15 -0.26 -24.87
N ASN A 329 6.10 -0.12 -24.07
CA ASN A 329 5.33 -1.27 -23.58
C ASN A 329 4.47 -1.83 -24.71
N ASP A 330 4.96 -2.88 -25.35
CA ASP A 330 4.20 -3.63 -26.35
C ASP A 330 3.22 -4.57 -25.64
N THR A 331 1.98 -4.12 -25.55
CA THR A 331 0.88 -4.89 -24.96
C THR A 331 0.52 -6.15 -25.78
N SER A 332 1.08 -6.34 -26.96
CA SER A 332 0.86 -7.54 -27.78
C SER A 332 1.35 -8.81 -27.08
N SER A 333 2.39 -8.70 -26.26
CA SER A 333 2.92 -9.82 -25.46
C SER A 333 1.96 -10.26 -24.35
N LEU A 334 1.09 -9.39 -23.85
CA LEU A 334 0.05 -9.74 -22.86
C LEU A 334 -1.08 -10.52 -23.53
N LEU A 335 -1.28 -10.34 -24.83
CA LEU A 335 -2.30 -11.04 -25.63
C LEU A 335 -1.86 -12.45 -26.00
N SER A 336 -0.57 -12.76 -26.01
CA SER A 336 0.00 -14.06 -26.40
C SER A 336 0.16 -15.06 -25.25
N LYS A 337 -0.07 -14.67 -24.00
CA LYS A 337 -0.06 -15.61 -22.88
C LYS A 337 -1.31 -16.50 -22.98
N GLU A 338 -1.11 -17.67 -23.55
CA GLU A 338 -2.01 -18.82 -23.48
C GLU A 338 -2.21 -19.21 -22.02
N ASP A 339 -3.23 -18.66 -21.38
CA ASP A 339 -3.70 -19.18 -20.09
C ASP A 339 -5.21 -18.92 -19.93
N SER A 340 -5.99 -19.75 -20.55
CA SER A 340 -7.19 -20.33 -19.94
C SER A 340 -7.90 -21.26 -20.93
N LYS A 341 -8.20 -22.48 -20.49
CA LYS A 341 -9.09 -23.43 -21.17
C LYS A 341 -10.55 -22.91 -21.31
N GLU A 342 -10.81 -21.67 -20.93
CA GLU A 342 -12.10 -20.98 -21.01
C GLU A 342 -11.99 -19.63 -21.72
N ASP A 343 -11.46 -19.60 -22.94
CA ASP A 343 -11.58 -18.42 -23.78
C ASP A 343 -13.03 -18.23 -24.21
N SER A 344 -13.72 -17.32 -23.54
CA SER A 344 -15.06 -16.90 -23.98
C SER A 344 -14.97 -16.12 -25.30
N ILE A 345 -16.04 -16.13 -26.10
CA ILE A 345 -16.13 -15.30 -27.31
C ILE A 345 -15.83 -13.83 -26.99
N THR A 346 -16.25 -13.34 -25.83
CA THR A 346 -16.00 -11.97 -25.35
C THR A 346 -14.50 -11.70 -25.17
N THR A 347 -13.77 -12.61 -24.56
CA THR A 347 -12.30 -12.48 -24.36
C THR A 347 -11.57 -12.47 -25.69
N THR A 348 -11.96 -13.36 -26.61
CA THR A 348 -11.36 -13.42 -27.96
C THR A 348 -11.61 -12.14 -28.74
N LEU A 349 -12.83 -11.60 -28.71
CA LEU A 349 -13.17 -10.33 -29.36
C LEU A 349 -12.44 -9.14 -28.74
N ALA A 350 -12.30 -9.09 -27.41
CA ALA A 350 -11.54 -8.05 -26.74
C ALA A 350 -10.06 -8.06 -27.14
N ARG A 351 -9.43 -9.24 -27.20
CA ARG A 351 -8.04 -9.38 -27.69
C ARG A 351 -7.90 -8.89 -29.15
N ALA A 352 -8.80 -9.31 -30.03
CA ALA A 352 -8.80 -8.87 -31.42
C ALA A 352 -8.98 -7.34 -31.55
N ALA A 353 -9.86 -6.73 -30.74
CA ALA A 353 -10.05 -5.30 -30.72
C ALA A 353 -8.79 -4.54 -30.28
N VAL A 354 -8.09 -5.03 -29.25
CA VAL A 354 -6.80 -4.44 -28.79
C VAL A 354 -5.73 -4.58 -29.88
N GLN A 355 -5.63 -5.74 -30.53
CA GLN A 355 -4.67 -5.95 -31.60
C GLN A 355 -4.92 -4.98 -32.77
N VAL A 356 -6.15 -4.90 -33.24
CA VAL A 356 -6.51 -3.96 -34.31
C VAL A 356 -6.23 -2.51 -33.92
N ALA A 357 -6.59 -2.11 -32.69
CA ALA A 357 -6.34 -0.77 -32.18
C ALA A 357 -4.84 -0.42 -32.18
N ASN A 358 -3.98 -1.36 -31.81
CA ASN A 358 -2.52 -1.16 -31.86
C ASN A 358 -2.01 -1.06 -33.30
N GLU A 359 -2.51 -1.87 -34.24
CA GLU A 359 -2.07 -1.85 -35.65
C GLU A 359 -2.44 -0.55 -36.37
N ILE A 360 -3.56 0.09 -35.98
CA ILE A 360 -4.04 1.34 -36.62
C ILE A 360 -3.75 2.58 -35.77
N ASP A 361 -2.96 2.48 -34.69
CA ASP A 361 -2.67 3.59 -33.74
C ASP A 361 -3.94 4.26 -33.20
N ALA A 362 -4.95 3.48 -32.87
CA ALA A 362 -6.22 4.00 -32.33
C ALA A 362 -6.00 4.70 -30.98
N ILE A 363 -6.65 5.84 -30.78
CA ILE A 363 -6.56 6.61 -29.53
C ILE A 363 -7.31 5.91 -28.38
N SER A 364 -8.39 5.21 -28.70
CA SER A 364 -9.25 4.52 -27.72
C SER A 364 -10.06 3.41 -28.36
N ILE A 365 -10.50 2.46 -27.52
CA ILE A 365 -11.46 1.41 -27.88
C ILE A 365 -12.77 1.71 -27.14
N ILE A 366 -13.87 1.78 -27.86
CA ILE A 366 -15.21 1.96 -27.28
C ILE A 366 -15.96 0.63 -27.39
N ALA A 367 -16.23 -0.01 -26.24
CA ALA A 367 -16.99 -1.24 -26.17
C ALA A 367 -18.42 -0.98 -25.69
N PHE A 368 -19.41 -1.43 -26.45
CA PHE A 368 -20.83 -1.39 -26.05
C PHE A 368 -21.21 -2.73 -25.41
N THR A 369 -21.61 -2.69 -24.15
CA THR A 369 -22.06 -3.88 -23.43
C THR A 369 -23.53 -3.75 -22.98
N LYS A 370 -24.30 -4.85 -22.96
CA LYS A 370 -25.67 -4.84 -22.46
C LYS A 370 -25.80 -4.88 -20.94
N THR A 371 -24.72 -5.31 -20.28
CA THR A 371 -24.62 -5.40 -18.82
C THR A 371 -23.27 -4.83 -18.42
N GLU A 372 -23.19 -4.25 -17.23
CA GLU A 372 -21.89 -3.98 -16.60
C GLU A 372 -21.19 -5.33 -16.39
N SER A 373 -20.47 -5.80 -17.40
CA SER A 373 -19.68 -7.01 -17.24
C SER A 373 -18.44 -6.63 -16.42
N LYS A 374 -18.27 -7.27 -15.27
CA LYS A 374 -17.05 -7.17 -14.45
C LYS A 374 -15.81 -7.75 -15.16
N LYS A 375 -15.87 -7.97 -16.47
CA LYS A 375 -14.83 -8.57 -17.32
C LYS A 375 -14.67 -7.76 -18.60
N THR A 376 -14.01 -6.64 -18.48
CA THR A 376 -13.35 -5.98 -19.62
C THR A 376 -11.99 -5.48 -19.22
#